data_3bbd81fe58d146483341b2c58e71530f
#
_entry.id   3bbd81fe58d146483341b2c58e71530f
#
_cell.length_a   1.000
_cell.length_b   1.000
_cell.length_c   1.000
_cell.angle_alpha   90.00
_cell.angle_beta   90.00
_cell.angle_gamma   90.00
#
_symmetry.space_group_name_H-M   'P 1'
#
loop_
_entity.id
_entity.type
_entity.pdbx_description
1 polymer ?
#
loop_
_entity_poly.entity_id
_entity_poly.type
_entity_poly.pdbx_seq_one_letter_code
_entity_poly.pdbx_strand_id
1 'polypeptide(L)'
;MTDGGGMYLLVQPTGTKYWRMKFRIAGKEKLLAFGVYPEITLSQARERRGDARKLLLCGEDPSAVKKTKKQAILQANNNSFTMLATEFHKIRSPMWTTGHTKQWMGNLEKYALPVIGDRPVTEIEPMELVGIMRTIETKGTFETRDRLLQSIGAVFKYAIATGRAKYNPAEIRMALGDRPPVEHFKCIGIVELPTFLRAVTAYEDMKKVSPISIAACRLLMLTTTRTSEVRFCKWTDFDLDAGIWIIPEEQIGRKGKKGRRRSHAVPLSTQVVNILRNLYPLTGQGKYVFPNRNSAERAISENTILKIIETIGYKYRMTGHGFRSLARSALGEMGHRWEVLEEMLSHVIGDKTASAYVRTDYFEERRGIMQQWSDYLDRAESGAQVIPLRA
;
A
#
# COMPACT_ATOMS: atom_id res chain seq x y z
N MET A 1 -8.73 -59.07 21.66
CA MET A 1 -9.74 -58.95 22.72
C MET A 1 -11.00 -58.33 22.11
N THR A 2 -12.11 -59.02 22.15
CA THR A 2 -13.39 -58.59 21.54
C THR A 2 -14.32 -58.04 22.63
N ASP A 3 -15.05 -56.97 22.32
CA ASP A 3 -15.99 -56.30 23.27
C ASP A 3 -17.46 -56.35 22.76
N GLY A 4 -17.76 -57.24 21.83
CA GLY A 4 -19.11 -57.35 21.25
C GLY A 4 -19.48 -56.30 20.22
N GLY A 5 -20.58 -56.53 19.48
CA GLY A 5 -21.06 -55.59 18.44
C GLY A 5 -20.07 -55.26 17.33
N GLY A 6 -19.15 -56.21 17.03
CA GLY A 6 -18.11 -56.04 16.02
C GLY A 6 -16.86 -55.29 16.47
N MET A 7 -16.84 -54.76 17.73
CA MET A 7 -15.70 -53.99 18.27
C MET A 7 -14.65 -54.91 18.90
N TYR A 8 -13.38 -54.60 18.69
CA TYR A 8 -12.23 -55.33 19.25
C TYR A 8 -11.02 -54.43 19.43
N LEU A 9 -10.13 -54.81 20.36
CA LEU A 9 -8.82 -54.20 20.52
C LEU A 9 -7.80 -54.98 19.72
N LEU A 10 -7.22 -54.35 18.72
CA LEU A 10 -6.10 -54.89 17.93
C LEU A 10 -4.80 -54.51 18.62
N VAL A 11 -3.98 -55.47 18.99
CA VAL A 11 -2.62 -55.26 19.49
C VAL A 11 -1.65 -55.55 18.34
N GLN A 12 -0.84 -54.59 18.00
CA GLN A 12 0.21 -54.75 16.97
C GLN A 12 1.49 -55.39 17.58
N PRO A 13 2.36 -55.98 16.76
CA PRO A 13 3.65 -56.48 17.25
C PRO A 13 4.50 -55.44 17.96
N THR A 14 4.35 -54.16 17.63
CA THR A 14 4.99 -52.99 18.27
C THR A 14 4.43 -52.63 19.64
N GLY A 15 3.41 -53.39 20.14
CA GLY A 15 2.74 -53.10 21.41
C GLY A 15 1.61 -52.05 21.31
N THR A 16 1.46 -51.36 20.21
CA THR A 16 0.41 -50.33 20.01
C THR A 16 -0.96 -50.98 19.92
N LYS A 17 -1.95 -50.44 20.64
CA LYS A 17 -3.29 -51.03 20.74
C LYS A 17 -4.31 -50.10 20.08
N TYR A 18 -5.12 -50.65 19.14
CA TYR A 18 -6.11 -49.89 18.38
C TYR A 18 -7.52 -50.40 18.62
N TRP A 19 -8.46 -49.52 18.93
CA TRP A 19 -9.88 -49.86 18.91
C TRP A 19 -10.38 -49.88 17.49
N ARG A 20 -10.98 -51.01 17.05
CA ARG A 20 -11.53 -51.21 15.72
C ARG A 20 -12.91 -51.87 15.82
N MET A 21 -13.75 -51.61 14.79
CA MET A 21 -15.06 -52.25 14.62
C MET A 21 -15.18 -52.78 13.21
N LYS A 22 -15.55 -54.06 13.10
CA LYS A 22 -15.99 -54.69 11.84
C LYS A 22 -17.49 -54.49 11.70
N PHE A 23 -17.95 -54.14 10.49
CA PHE A 23 -19.37 -54.00 10.18
C PHE A 23 -19.62 -54.35 8.71
N ARG A 24 -20.88 -54.65 8.37
CA ARG A 24 -21.30 -54.91 6.99
C ARG A 24 -22.30 -53.83 6.55
N ILE A 25 -22.13 -53.36 5.32
CA ILE A 25 -23.06 -52.45 4.65
C ILE A 25 -23.10 -52.78 3.17
N ALA A 26 -24.30 -52.83 2.56
CA ALA A 26 -24.51 -53.25 1.17
C ALA A 26 -23.78 -54.55 0.80
N GLY A 27 -23.81 -55.56 1.68
CA GLY A 27 -23.17 -56.87 1.48
C GLY A 27 -21.64 -56.91 1.67
N LYS A 28 -20.96 -55.76 1.84
CA LYS A 28 -19.49 -55.66 1.98
C LYS A 28 -19.08 -55.50 3.44
N GLU A 29 -18.07 -56.27 3.86
CA GLU A 29 -17.43 -56.08 5.16
C GLU A 29 -16.49 -54.87 5.12
N LYS A 30 -16.58 -53.99 6.11
CA LYS A 30 -15.72 -52.81 6.29
C LYS A 30 -15.19 -52.73 7.71
N LEU A 31 -14.13 -51.94 7.87
CA LEU A 31 -13.44 -51.75 9.14
C LEU A 31 -13.44 -50.26 9.50
N LEU A 32 -13.87 -49.95 10.74
CA LEU A 32 -13.81 -48.60 11.31
C LEU A 32 -12.81 -48.55 12.47
N ALA A 33 -11.87 -47.60 12.44
CA ALA A 33 -10.95 -47.37 13.53
C ALA A 33 -11.49 -46.26 14.43
N PHE A 34 -11.50 -46.50 15.76
CA PHE A 34 -11.96 -45.49 16.76
C PHE A 34 -10.82 -44.71 17.36
N GLY A 35 -9.60 -45.24 17.42
CA GLY A 35 -8.41 -44.58 17.95
C GLY A 35 -7.49 -45.54 18.69
N VAL A 36 -6.48 -44.98 19.36
CA VAL A 36 -5.42 -45.69 20.05
C VAL A 36 -5.75 -45.77 21.55
N TYR A 37 -5.55 -46.95 22.15
CA TYR A 37 -5.58 -47.10 23.60
C TYR A 37 -4.16 -46.77 24.16
N PRO A 38 -3.98 -46.06 25.28
CA PRO A 38 -5.03 -45.61 26.24
C PRO A 38 -5.66 -44.23 25.96
N GLU A 39 -5.24 -43.51 24.90
CA GLU A 39 -5.81 -42.19 24.55
C GLU A 39 -7.35 -42.25 24.43
N ILE A 40 -7.86 -43.33 23.83
CA ILE A 40 -9.28 -43.64 23.78
C ILE A 40 -9.53 -44.77 24.78
N THR A 41 -10.27 -44.48 25.84
CA THR A 41 -10.69 -45.43 26.86
C THR A 41 -11.71 -46.43 26.30
N LEU A 42 -11.93 -47.55 27.00
CA LEU A 42 -12.96 -48.54 26.62
C LEU A 42 -14.37 -47.89 26.63
N SER A 43 -14.65 -47.02 27.56
CA SER A 43 -15.96 -46.34 27.66
C SER A 43 -16.17 -45.45 26.39
N GLN A 44 -15.18 -44.65 26.00
CA GLN A 44 -15.23 -43.82 24.81
C GLN A 44 -15.31 -44.65 23.51
N ALA A 45 -14.64 -45.80 23.48
CA ALA A 45 -14.71 -46.71 22.33
C ALA A 45 -16.12 -47.32 22.18
N ARG A 46 -16.78 -47.65 23.31
CA ARG A 46 -18.16 -48.15 23.33
C ARG A 46 -19.17 -47.08 22.90
N GLU A 47 -18.99 -45.84 23.30
CA GLU A 47 -19.78 -44.68 22.84
C GLU A 47 -19.66 -44.51 21.32
N ARG A 48 -18.41 -44.44 20.79
CA ARG A 48 -18.15 -44.35 19.34
C ARG A 48 -18.73 -45.54 18.54
N ARG A 49 -18.74 -46.72 19.14
CA ARG A 49 -19.42 -47.89 18.56
C ARG A 49 -20.92 -47.65 18.49
N GLY A 50 -21.53 -47.14 19.56
CA GLY A 50 -22.95 -46.79 19.60
C GLY A 50 -23.35 -45.82 18.49
N ASP A 51 -22.58 -44.78 18.30
CA ASP A 51 -22.82 -43.80 17.24
C ASP A 51 -22.63 -44.41 15.84
N ALA A 52 -21.60 -45.19 15.63
CA ALA A 52 -21.41 -45.91 14.36
C ALA A 52 -22.58 -46.85 14.04
N ARG A 53 -23.15 -47.53 15.05
CA ARG A 53 -24.33 -48.39 14.87
C ARG A 53 -25.59 -47.60 14.54
N LYS A 54 -25.80 -46.40 15.13
CA LYS A 54 -26.91 -45.51 14.75
C LYS A 54 -26.84 -45.12 13.27
N LEU A 55 -25.66 -44.79 12.75
CA LEU A 55 -25.47 -44.48 11.33
C LEU A 55 -25.78 -45.70 10.45
N LEU A 56 -25.34 -46.89 10.85
CA LEU A 56 -25.64 -48.13 10.12
C LEU A 56 -27.14 -48.46 10.11
N LEU A 57 -27.88 -48.18 11.18
CA LEU A 57 -29.35 -48.33 11.22
C LEU A 57 -30.05 -47.35 10.27
N CYS A 58 -29.48 -46.17 10.03
CA CYS A 58 -29.95 -45.21 9.03
C CYS A 58 -29.48 -45.51 7.60
N GLY A 59 -28.77 -46.65 7.38
CA GLY A 59 -28.25 -47.01 6.07
C GLY A 59 -26.99 -46.26 5.64
N GLU A 60 -26.39 -45.44 6.53
CA GLU A 60 -25.19 -44.67 6.26
C GLU A 60 -23.90 -45.41 6.60
N ASP A 61 -22.87 -45.24 5.79
CA ASP A 61 -21.55 -45.81 6.02
C ASP A 61 -20.72 -44.96 6.99
N PRO A 62 -20.47 -45.40 8.26
CA PRO A 62 -19.71 -44.64 9.23
C PRO A 62 -18.27 -44.30 8.77
N SER A 63 -17.66 -45.16 7.93
CA SER A 63 -16.33 -44.88 7.38
C SER A 63 -16.35 -43.76 6.36
N ALA A 64 -17.38 -43.70 5.51
CA ALA A 64 -17.59 -42.64 4.55
C ALA A 64 -17.87 -41.30 5.27
N VAL A 65 -18.76 -41.31 6.26
CA VAL A 65 -19.07 -40.12 7.09
C VAL A 65 -17.81 -39.59 7.77
N LYS A 66 -16.98 -40.45 8.36
CA LYS A 66 -15.70 -40.06 8.98
C LYS A 66 -14.73 -39.45 7.98
N LYS A 67 -14.62 -40.06 6.78
CA LYS A 67 -13.76 -39.57 5.69
C LYS A 67 -14.21 -38.19 5.19
N THR A 68 -15.52 -38.04 4.98
CA THR A 68 -16.11 -36.74 4.54
C THR A 68 -15.90 -35.64 5.60
N LYS A 69 -16.12 -35.95 6.90
CA LYS A 69 -15.80 -34.99 7.98
C LYS A 69 -14.34 -34.59 8.00
N LYS A 70 -13.42 -35.55 7.86
CA LYS A 70 -11.98 -35.27 7.80
C LYS A 70 -11.62 -34.43 6.57
N GLN A 71 -12.19 -34.74 5.42
CA GLN A 71 -11.98 -33.93 4.21
C GLN A 71 -12.56 -32.54 4.32
N ALA A 72 -13.74 -32.38 4.92
CA ALA A 72 -14.35 -31.07 5.18
C ALA A 72 -13.48 -30.20 6.10
N ILE A 73 -12.91 -30.76 7.17
CA ILE A 73 -11.99 -30.05 8.07
C ILE A 73 -10.70 -29.65 7.31
N LEU A 74 -10.14 -30.53 6.50
CA LEU A 74 -8.95 -30.22 5.69
C LEU A 74 -9.26 -29.14 4.65
N GLN A 75 -10.42 -29.19 4.02
CA GLN A 75 -10.86 -28.16 3.07
C GLN A 75 -11.15 -26.83 3.77
N ALA A 76 -11.76 -26.86 4.95
CA ALA A 76 -12.00 -25.66 5.75
C ALA A 76 -10.69 -24.97 6.12
N ASN A 77 -9.69 -25.72 6.58
CA ASN A 77 -8.36 -25.18 6.89
C ASN A 77 -7.65 -24.61 5.66
N ASN A 78 -7.74 -25.27 4.51
CA ASN A 78 -7.16 -24.82 3.24
C ASN A 78 -7.92 -23.63 2.63
N ASN A 79 -9.12 -23.31 3.10
CA ASN A 79 -9.96 -22.19 2.68
C ASN A 79 -10.08 -21.11 3.75
N SER A 80 -9.19 -21.08 4.74
CA SER A 80 -9.18 -19.99 5.73
C SER A 80 -8.84 -18.66 5.06
N PHE A 81 -9.34 -17.57 5.62
CA PHE A 81 -9.09 -16.23 5.08
C PHE A 81 -7.60 -15.90 5.03
N THR A 82 -6.81 -16.30 6.05
CA THR A 82 -5.35 -16.12 6.09
C THR A 82 -4.66 -16.81 4.92
N MET A 83 -5.03 -18.06 4.64
CA MET A 83 -4.44 -18.82 3.53
C MET A 83 -4.71 -18.14 2.19
N LEU A 84 -5.95 -17.74 1.95
CA LEU A 84 -6.36 -17.06 0.73
C LEU A 84 -5.73 -15.67 0.58
N ALA A 85 -5.65 -14.91 1.66
CA ALA A 85 -4.98 -13.60 1.68
C ALA A 85 -3.49 -13.74 1.35
N THR A 86 -2.82 -14.73 1.91
CA THR A 86 -1.39 -15.01 1.65
C THR A 86 -1.16 -15.45 0.21
N GLU A 87 -2.00 -16.33 -0.32
CA GLU A 87 -1.95 -16.80 -1.70
C GLU A 87 -2.17 -15.63 -2.68
N PHE A 88 -3.23 -14.85 -2.47
CA PHE A 88 -3.50 -13.65 -3.26
C PHE A 88 -2.35 -12.65 -3.21
N HIS A 89 -1.81 -12.39 -2.02
CA HIS A 89 -0.66 -11.52 -1.83
C HIS A 89 0.56 -12.00 -2.62
N LYS A 90 0.88 -13.29 -2.56
CA LYS A 90 2.00 -13.88 -3.31
C LYS A 90 1.86 -13.68 -4.82
N ILE A 91 0.65 -13.81 -5.35
CA ILE A 91 0.37 -13.63 -6.80
C ILE A 91 0.45 -12.14 -7.20
N ARG A 92 -0.03 -11.22 -6.34
CA ARG A 92 -0.19 -9.80 -6.71
C ARG A 92 0.98 -8.92 -6.32
N SER A 93 1.71 -9.25 -5.24
CA SER A 93 2.79 -8.42 -4.70
C SER A 93 3.95 -8.16 -5.67
N PRO A 94 4.33 -9.05 -6.61
CA PRO A 94 5.37 -8.74 -7.60
C PRO A 94 5.07 -7.51 -8.48
N MET A 95 3.77 -7.17 -8.64
CA MET A 95 3.33 -6.00 -9.42
C MET A 95 3.15 -4.74 -8.55
N TRP A 96 3.34 -4.84 -7.24
CA TRP A 96 3.16 -3.74 -6.30
C TRP A 96 4.49 -3.09 -5.92
N THR A 97 4.41 -1.87 -5.38
CA THR A 97 5.57 -1.26 -4.72
C THR A 97 5.81 -1.92 -3.37
N THR A 98 7.06 -1.92 -2.90
CA THR A 98 7.43 -2.49 -1.59
C THR A 98 6.61 -1.88 -0.44
N GLY A 99 6.36 -0.56 -0.49
CA GLY A 99 5.53 0.14 0.50
C GLY A 99 4.07 -0.34 0.49
N HIS A 100 3.48 -0.49 -0.71
CA HIS A 100 2.10 -0.99 -0.84
C HIS A 100 1.98 -2.45 -0.36
N THR A 101 2.94 -3.30 -0.72
CA THR A 101 3.02 -4.70 -0.28
C THR A 101 3.00 -4.81 1.24
N LYS A 102 3.87 -4.05 1.93
CA LYS A 102 3.94 -4.03 3.39
C LYS A 102 2.66 -3.48 4.03
N GLN A 103 2.13 -2.37 3.51
CA GLN A 103 0.93 -1.74 4.05
C GLN A 103 -0.32 -2.63 3.86
N TRP A 104 -0.45 -3.29 2.71
CA TRP A 104 -1.57 -4.16 2.40
C TRP A 104 -1.65 -5.34 3.40
N MET A 105 -0.55 -6.06 3.58
CA MET A 105 -0.48 -7.18 4.52
C MET A 105 -0.58 -6.69 5.96
N GLY A 106 0.16 -5.65 6.35
CA GLY A 106 0.14 -5.12 7.71
C GLY A 106 -1.24 -4.62 8.16
N ASN A 107 -2.06 -4.07 7.25
CA ASN A 107 -3.44 -3.72 7.58
C ASN A 107 -4.31 -4.96 7.84
N LEU A 108 -4.15 -6.01 7.04
CA LEU A 108 -4.85 -7.28 7.28
C LEU A 108 -4.43 -7.92 8.61
N GLU A 109 -3.13 -8.03 8.86
CA GLU A 109 -2.57 -8.60 10.10
C GLU A 109 -3.05 -7.85 11.35
N LYS A 110 -3.14 -6.53 11.25
CA LYS A 110 -3.51 -5.69 12.40
C LYS A 110 -5.00 -5.73 12.71
N TYR A 111 -5.87 -5.80 11.70
CA TYR A 111 -7.30 -5.56 11.91
C TYR A 111 -8.20 -6.72 11.51
N ALA A 112 -7.87 -7.47 10.46
CA ALA A 112 -8.74 -8.51 9.91
C ALA A 112 -8.36 -9.91 10.39
N LEU A 113 -7.08 -10.29 10.27
CA LEU A 113 -6.63 -11.65 10.59
C LEU A 113 -6.88 -12.07 12.04
N PRO A 114 -6.81 -11.18 13.07
CA PRO A 114 -7.15 -11.57 14.44
C PRO A 114 -8.62 -11.97 14.65
N VAL A 115 -9.51 -11.55 13.75
CA VAL A 115 -10.97 -11.79 13.87
C VAL A 115 -11.44 -12.89 12.92
N ILE A 116 -11.01 -12.84 11.66
CA ILE A 116 -11.52 -13.73 10.59
C ILE A 116 -10.43 -14.62 9.99
N GLY A 117 -9.17 -14.52 10.42
CA GLY A 117 -8.03 -15.16 9.75
C GLY A 117 -8.12 -16.66 9.64
N ASP A 118 -8.43 -17.34 10.72
CA ASP A 118 -8.47 -18.81 10.80
C ASP A 118 -9.81 -19.39 10.34
N ARG A 119 -10.79 -18.54 10.02
CA ARG A 119 -12.11 -18.97 9.61
C ARG A 119 -12.17 -19.31 8.13
N PRO A 120 -12.92 -20.33 7.76
CA PRO A 120 -13.25 -20.61 6.35
C PRO A 120 -13.97 -19.41 5.72
N VAL A 121 -13.56 -19.01 4.52
CA VAL A 121 -14.18 -17.85 3.84
C VAL A 121 -15.67 -18.02 3.56
N THR A 122 -16.17 -19.26 3.54
CA THR A 122 -17.58 -19.56 3.36
C THR A 122 -18.45 -19.28 4.59
N GLU A 123 -17.82 -19.06 5.76
CA GLU A 123 -18.48 -18.85 7.05
C GLU A 123 -18.36 -17.41 7.55
N ILE A 124 -17.66 -16.56 6.82
CA ILE A 124 -17.48 -15.14 7.20
C ILE A 124 -18.69 -14.35 6.74
N GLU A 125 -19.36 -13.74 7.74
CA GLU A 125 -20.59 -13.00 7.51
C GLU A 125 -20.34 -11.47 7.39
N PRO A 126 -21.17 -10.73 6.63
CA PRO A 126 -21.05 -9.28 6.47
C PRO A 126 -20.99 -8.51 7.80
N MET A 127 -21.78 -8.91 8.80
CA MET A 127 -21.83 -8.24 10.10
C MET A 127 -20.51 -8.26 10.85
N GLU A 128 -19.69 -9.28 10.68
CA GLU A 128 -18.37 -9.38 11.30
C GLU A 128 -17.42 -8.34 10.68
N LEU A 129 -17.49 -8.18 9.36
CA LEU A 129 -16.72 -7.17 8.65
C LEU A 129 -17.15 -5.75 9.03
N VAL A 130 -18.46 -5.52 9.22
CA VAL A 130 -18.97 -4.24 9.77
C VAL A 130 -18.37 -3.97 11.14
N GLY A 131 -18.29 -4.97 12.03
CA GLY A 131 -17.66 -4.84 13.35
C GLY A 131 -16.20 -4.40 13.27
N ILE A 132 -15.40 -5.05 12.38
CA ILE A 132 -14.01 -4.67 12.15
C ILE A 132 -13.91 -3.23 11.64
N MET A 133 -14.72 -2.85 10.65
CA MET A 133 -14.67 -1.51 10.05
C MET A 133 -15.05 -0.42 11.05
N ARG A 134 -16.08 -0.64 11.88
CA ARG A 134 -16.50 0.31 12.94
C ARG A 134 -15.42 0.53 13.99
N THR A 135 -14.64 -0.49 14.34
CA THR A 135 -13.48 -0.33 15.24
C THR A 135 -12.43 0.61 14.69
N ILE A 136 -12.31 0.72 13.36
CA ILE A 136 -11.39 1.64 12.71
C ILE A 136 -12.01 3.05 12.59
N GLU A 137 -13.32 3.12 12.37
CA GLU A 137 -14.08 4.38 12.34
C GLU A 137 -13.98 5.15 13.67
N THR A 138 -14.10 4.45 14.81
CA THR A 138 -13.97 5.08 16.14
C THR A 138 -12.61 5.74 16.36
N LYS A 139 -11.58 5.33 15.62
CA LYS A 139 -10.24 5.95 15.63
C LYS A 139 -10.09 7.10 14.64
N GLY A 140 -11.13 7.46 13.90
CA GLY A 140 -11.10 8.52 12.88
C GLY A 140 -10.23 8.20 11.64
N THR A 141 -9.79 6.95 11.45
CA THR A 141 -8.88 6.56 10.37
C THR A 141 -9.61 5.97 9.16
N PHE A 142 -10.53 6.75 8.59
CA PHE A 142 -11.42 6.33 7.49
C PHE A 142 -10.68 5.84 6.25
N GLU A 143 -9.55 6.43 5.88
CA GLU A 143 -8.71 5.98 4.76
C GLU A 143 -8.20 4.53 4.98
N THR A 144 -7.78 4.22 6.21
CA THR A 144 -7.33 2.86 6.56
C THR A 144 -8.47 1.87 6.50
N ARG A 145 -9.68 2.26 6.98
CA ARG A 145 -10.90 1.48 6.88
C ARG A 145 -11.22 1.12 5.44
N ASP A 146 -11.28 2.13 4.57
CA ASP A 146 -11.65 1.93 3.17
C ASP A 146 -10.64 1.06 2.42
N ARG A 147 -9.35 1.27 2.68
CA ARG A 147 -8.28 0.43 2.12
C ARG A 147 -8.32 -1.01 2.62
N LEU A 148 -8.62 -1.21 3.90
CA LEU A 148 -8.78 -2.55 4.46
C LEU A 148 -9.99 -3.26 3.85
N LEU A 149 -11.13 -2.59 3.76
CA LEU A 149 -12.34 -3.13 3.13
C LEU A 149 -12.08 -3.54 1.67
N GLN A 150 -11.38 -2.68 0.92
CA GLN A 150 -10.96 -2.99 -0.44
C GLN A 150 -10.04 -4.21 -0.51
N SER A 151 -9.12 -4.36 0.45
CA SER A 151 -8.20 -5.50 0.53
C SER A 151 -8.94 -6.79 0.82
N ILE A 152 -9.86 -6.78 1.79
CA ILE A 152 -10.72 -7.94 2.12
C ILE A 152 -11.57 -8.32 0.91
N GLY A 153 -12.23 -7.34 0.27
CA GLY A 153 -13.02 -7.57 -0.93
C GLY A 153 -12.22 -8.16 -2.10
N ALA A 154 -10.94 -7.78 -2.24
CA ALA A 154 -10.06 -8.35 -3.26
C ALA A 154 -9.74 -9.84 -2.98
N VAL A 155 -9.53 -10.22 -1.72
CA VAL A 155 -9.34 -11.62 -1.31
C VAL A 155 -10.60 -12.43 -1.59
N PHE A 156 -11.79 -11.91 -1.27
CA PHE A 156 -13.05 -12.61 -1.57
C PHE A 156 -13.30 -12.74 -3.08
N LYS A 157 -13.02 -11.71 -3.87
CA LYS A 157 -13.09 -11.80 -5.34
C LYS A 157 -12.17 -12.89 -5.89
N TYR A 158 -10.97 -13.01 -5.30
CA TYR A 158 -10.06 -14.10 -5.64
C TYR A 158 -10.62 -15.47 -5.22
N ALA A 159 -11.19 -15.57 -4.01
CA ALA A 159 -11.82 -16.80 -3.54
C ALA A 159 -12.98 -17.24 -4.46
N ILE A 160 -13.80 -16.30 -4.93
CA ILE A 160 -14.89 -16.59 -5.90
C ILE A 160 -14.31 -17.04 -7.23
N ALA A 161 -13.31 -16.35 -7.76
CA ALA A 161 -12.68 -16.69 -9.04
C ALA A 161 -12.01 -18.09 -9.03
N THR A 162 -11.61 -18.56 -7.83
CA THR A 162 -11.01 -19.90 -7.63
C THR A 162 -12.01 -20.94 -7.11
N GLY A 163 -13.31 -20.63 -7.08
CA GLY A 163 -14.37 -21.56 -6.68
C GLY A 163 -14.44 -21.87 -5.18
N ARG A 164 -13.76 -21.08 -4.34
CA ARG A 164 -13.67 -21.28 -2.89
C ARG A 164 -14.69 -20.47 -2.07
N ALA A 165 -15.32 -19.47 -2.70
CA ALA A 165 -16.45 -18.74 -2.13
C ALA A 165 -17.53 -18.51 -3.20
N LYS A 166 -18.78 -18.31 -2.75
CA LYS A 166 -19.93 -18.08 -3.64
C LYS A 166 -20.28 -16.60 -3.77
N TYR A 167 -20.04 -15.81 -2.73
CA TYR A 167 -20.34 -14.36 -2.67
C TYR A 167 -19.25 -13.60 -1.93
N ASN A 168 -19.27 -12.28 -2.04
CA ASN A 168 -18.33 -11.38 -1.39
C ASN A 168 -19.01 -10.66 -0.22
N PRO A 169 -18.75 -11.03 1.05
CA PRO A 169 -19.35 -10.37 2.21
C PRO A 169 -18.81 -8.95 2.48
N ALA A 170 -17.76 -8.50 1.75
CA ALA A 170 -17.19 -7.17 1.90
C ALA A 170 -17.97 -6.07 1.14
N GLU A 171 -19.12 -6.39 0.55
CA GLU A 171 -20.01 -5.40 -0.09
C GLU A 171 -20.91 -4.70 0.94
N ILE A 172 -20.29 -4.14 1.99
CA ILE A 172 -20.95 -3.56 3.17
C ILE A 172 -20.88 -2.02 3.22
N ARG A 173 -20.49 -1.36 2.12
CA ARG A 173 -20.28 0.11 2.12
C ARG A 173 -21.47 0.88 2.68
N MET A 174 -22.70 0.46 2.37
CA MET A 174 -23.93 1.09 2.82
C MET A 174 -24.18 0.98 4.34
N ALA A 175 -23.52 0.02 5.02
CA ALA A 175 -23.62 -0.18 6.47
C ALA A 175 -22.57 0.62 7.26
N LEU A 176 -21.69 1.35 6.57
CA LEU A 176 -20.59 2.13 7.17
C LEU A 176 -20.89 3.62 7.09
N GLY A 177 -20.39 4.36 8.08
CA GLY A 177 -20.49 5.81 8.10
C GLY A 177 -19.79 6.47 6.91
N ASP A 178 -20.29 7.64 6.50
CA ASP A 178 -19.68 8.42 5.46
C ASP A 178 -18.31 8.92 5.88
N ARG A 179 -17.41 8.99 4.90
CA ARG A 179 -16.10 9.59 5.12
C ARG A 179 -16.26 11.10 5.24
N PRO A 180 -15.67 11.74 6.25
CA PRO A 180 -15.58 13.21 6.27
C PRO A 180 -14.98 13.72 4.96
N PRO A 181 -15.37 14.92 4.51
CA PRO A 181 -14.78 15.55 3.34
C PRO A 181 -13.26 15.49 3.41
N VAL A 182 -12.60 15.11 2.30
CA VAL A 182 -11.15 15.04 2.24
C VAL A 182 -10.63 16.48 2.29
N GLU A 183 -9.93 16.85 3.35
CA GLU A 183 -9.11 18.06 3.32
C GLU A 183 -8.01 17.86 2.27
N HIS A 184 -7.96 18.72 1.26
CA HIS A 184 -6.87 18.74 0.30
C HIS A 184 -5.53 18.95 1.01
N PHE A 185 -4.43 18.53 0.39
CA PHE A 185 -3.09 18.81 0.93
C PHE A 185 -2.97 20.27 1.27
N LYS A 186 -2.65 20.55 2.55
CA LYS A 186 -2.54 21.92 3.04
C LYS A 186 -1.45 22.65 2.26
N CYS A 187 -1.81 23.79 1.74
CA CYS A 187 -1.01 24.65 0.91
C CYS A 187 -1.27 26.10 1.33
N ILE A 188 -0.22 26.89 1.47
CA ILE A 188 -0.34 28.34 1.71
C ILE A 188 -0.88 29.03 0.47
N GLY A 189 -1.54 30.15 0.68
CA GLY A 189 -1.93 31.05 -0.42
C GLY A 189 -0.73 31.80 -1.01
N ILE A 190 -0.89 32.29 -2.24
CA ILE A 190 0.16 33.04 -2.95
C ILE A 190 0.58 34.30 -2.20
N VAL A 191 -0.33 34.96 -1.49
CA VAL A 191 -0.08 36.16 -0.67
C VAL A 191 0.88 35.87 0.50
N GLU A 192 0.88 34.64 1.00
CA GLU A 192 1.74 34.23 2.11
C GLU A 192 3.11 33.72 1.66
N LEU A 193 3.28 33.41 0.37
CA LEU A 193 4.49 32.86 -0.20
C LEU A 193 5.76 33.71 0.12
N PRO A 194 5.75 35.05 0.01
CA PRO A 194 6.91 35.87 0.37
C PRO A 194 7.38 35.67 1.81
N THR A 195 6.46 35.58 2.75
CA THR A 195 6.77 35.36 4.17
C THR A 195 7.34 33.96 4.40
N PHE A 196 6.77 32.96 3.71
CA PHE A 196 7.28 31.59 3.76
C PHE A 196 8.72 31.49 3.22
N LEU A 197 9.01 32.10 2.07
CA LEU A 197 10.33 32.09 1.44
C LEU A 197 11.39 32.75 2.36
N ARG A 198 11.11 33.93 2.89
CA ARG A 198 11.98 34.59 3.86
C ARG A 198 12.22 33.77 5.13
N ALA A 199 11.21 33.01 5.59
CA ALA A 199 11.39 32.12 6.74
C ALA A 199 12.32 30.93 6.40
N VAL A 200 12.29 30.40 5.15
CA VAL A 200 13.25 29.38 4.69
C VAL A 200 14.67 29.95 4.68
N THR A 201 14.88 31.14 4.14
CA THR A 201 16.19 31.81 4.08
C THR A 201 16.71 32.12 5.47
N ALA A 202 15.89 32.70 6.34
CA ALA A 202 16.27 32.99 7.72
C ALA A 202 16.69 31.72 8.47
N TYR A 203 16.02 30.61 8.21
CA TYR A 203 16.40 29.30 8.80
C TYR A 203 17.72 28.75 8.23
N GLU A 204 17.98 28.98 6.95
CA GLU A 204 19.26 28.65 6.30
C GLU A 204 20.41 29.46 6.93
N ASP A 205 20.23 30.77 7.10
CA ASP A 205 21.23 31.73 7.64
C ASP A 205 21.60 31.38 9.10
N MET A 206 20.69 30.81 9.86
CA MET A 206 20.99 30.32 11.22
C MET A 206 22.06 29.22 11.26
N LYS A 207 22.42 28.59 10.11
CA LYS A 207 23.37 27.46 9.99
C LYS A 207 23.08 26.26 10.89
N LYS A 208 21.83 26.12 11.34
CA LYS A 208 21.35 25.00 12.18
C LYS A 208 20.82 23.85 11.36
N VAL A 209 20.62 24.03 10.08
CA VAL A 209 20.14 23.04 9.12
C VAL A 209 21.26 22.65 8.17
N SER A 210 21.27 21.37 7.75
CA SER A 210 22.24 20.90 6.74
C SER A 210 22.00 21.62 5.40
N PRO A 211 23.06 22.12 4.73
CA PRO A 211 22.94 22.70 3.38
C PRO A 211 22.29 21.74 2.39
N ILE A 212 22.54 20.43 2.54
CA ILE A 212 21.91 19.38 1.71
C ILE A 212 20.39 19.37 1.89
N SER A 213 19.91 19.56 3.12
CA SER A 213 18.47 19.54 3.41
C SER A 213 17.76 20.77 2.86
N ILE A 214 18.39 21.96 2.98
CA ILE A 214 17.86 23.21 2.41
C ILE A 214 17.86 23.13 0.89
N ALA A 215 18.96 22.70 0.29
CA ALA A 215 19.04 22.53 -1.17
C ALA A 215 17.93 21.59 -1.70
N ALA A 216 17.63 20.48 -0.99
CA ALA A 216 16.53 19.59 -1.33
C ALA A 216 15.16 20.29 -1.24
N CYS A 217 14.95 21.14 -0.22
CA CYS A 217 13.72 21.90 -0.07
C CYS A 217 13.57 22.94 -1.20
N ARG A 218 14.63 23.71 -1.50
CA ARG A 218 14.63 24.68 -2.60
C ARG A 218 14.45 24.00 -3.96
N LEU A 219 15.12 22.87 -4.21
CA LEU A 219 14.93 22.10 -5.44
C LEU A 219 13.46 21.69 -5.61
N LEU A 220 12.83 21.20 -4.56
CA LEU A 220 11.41 20.82 -4.61
C LEU A 220 10.50 22.01 -4.94
N MET A 221 10.77 23.17 -4.37
CA MET A 221 10.00 24.41 -4.62
C MET A 221 10.15 24.87 -6.06
N LEU A 222 11.38 24.91 -6.55
CA LEU A 222 11.73 25.43 -7.88
C LEU A 222 11.32 24.49 -9.01
N THR A 223 11.45 23.16 -8.82
CA THR A 223 11.15 22.17 -9.88
C THR A 223 9.71 21.65 -9.83
N THR A 224 8.98 21.92 -8.75
CA THR A 224 7.60 21.41 -8.54
C THR A 224 7.45 19.89 -8.70
N THR A 225 8.54 19.14 -8.64
CA THR A 225 8.55 17.68 -8.72
C THR A 225 7.99 17.04 -7.44
N ARG A 226 7.85 15.71 -7.39
CA ARG A 226 7.39 15.04 -6.17
C ARG A 226 8.52 14.92 -5.15
N THR A 227 8.19 14.98 -3.87
CA THR A 227 9.18 14.82 -2.78
C THR A 227 10.02 13.53 -2.95
N SER A 228 9.40 12.44 -3.40
CA SER A 228 10.13 11.19 -3.69
C SER A 228 11.08 11.31 -4.89
N GLU A 229 10.74 12.13 -5.88
CA GLU A 229 11.58 12.35 -7.05
C GLU A 229 12.84 13.12 -6.64
N VAL A 230 12.71 14.18 -5.83
CA VAL A 230 13.85 14.89 -5.24
C VAL A 230 14.71 13.98 -4.35
N ARG A 231 14.08 13.23 -3.45
CA ARG A 231 14.81 12.38 -2.49
C ARG A 231 15.72 11.35 -3.17
N PHE A 232 15.27 10.75 -4.25
CA PHE A 232 15.96 9.64 -4.89
C PHE A 232 16.71 10.01 -6.16
N CYS A 233 16.83 11.31 -6.46
CA CYS A 233 17.61 11.76 -7.61
C CYS A 233 19.11 11.47 -7.41
N LYS A 234 19.76 11.11 -8.49
CA LYS A 234 21.20 10.82 -8.56
C LYS A 234 21.89 11.87 -9.39
N TRP A 235 23.17 12.08 -9.18
CA TRP A 235 23.95 12.98 -9.99
C TRP A 235 23.95 12.60 -11.48
N THR A 236 23.87 11.30 -11.77
CA THR A 236 23.76 10.77 -13.14
C THR A 236 22.45 11.12 -13.85
N ASP A 237 21.45 11.62 -13.13
CA ASP A 237 20.15 11.99 -13.68
C ASP A 237 20.14 13.43 -14.22
N PHE A 238 21.24 14.20 -13.99
CA PHE A 238 21.33 15.63 -14.33
C PHE A 238 22.35 15.91 -15.41
N ASP A 239 21.94 16.69 -16.40
CA ASP A 239 22.83 17.40 -17.33
C ASP A 239 22.73 18.90 -16.97
N LEU A 240 23.71 19.38 -16.20
CA LEU A 240 23.70 20.77 -15.71
C LEU A 240 24.07 21.79 -16.79
N ASP A 241 24.75 21.36 -17.86
CA ASP A 241 25.13 22.26 -18.96
C ASP A 241 23.97 22.40 -19.95
N ALA A 242 23.22 21.33 -20.21
CA ALA A 242 21.96 21.39 -20.96
C ALA A 242 20.79 21.94 -20.13
N GLY A 243 20.93 22.03 -18.79
CA GLY A 243 19.86 22.44 -17.88
C GLY A 243 18.70 21.45 -17.87
N ILE A 244 18.99 20.16 -17.75
CA ILE A 244 17.99 19.08 -17.81
C ILE A 244 18.17 18.11 -16.64
N TRP A 245 17.06 17.73 -16.02
CA TRP A 245 16.98 16.60 -15.11
C TRP A 245 16.07 15.52 -15.70
N ILE A 246 16.61 14.33 -15.94
CA ILE A 246 15.85 13.18 -16.42
C ILE A 246 15.51 12.29 -15.24
N ILE A 247 14.22 12.22 -14.88
CA ILE A 247 13.72 11.33 -13.85
C ILE A 247 13.45 9.96 -14.50
N PRO A 248 14.22 8.90 -14.17
CA PRO A 248 14.04 7.57 -14.78
C PRO A 248 12.69 6.94 -14.44
N GLU A 249 12.17 6.07 -15.31
CA GLU A 249 10.91 5.35 -15.09
C GLU A 249 10.97 4.41 -13.87
N GLU A 250 12.15 3.86 -13.57
CA GLU A 250 12.40 2.93 -12.47
C GLU A 250 12.60 3.62 -11.13
N GLN A 251 12.69 4.95 -11.09
CA GLN A 251 13.01 5.66 -9.86
C GLN A 251 12.04 5.30 -8.74
N ILE A 252 12.59 5.03 -7.57
CA ILE A 252 11.82 4.71 -6.36
C ILE A 252 10.83 5.84 -6.04
N GLY A 253 9.57 5.47 -5.73
CA GLY A 253 8.54 6.41 -5.32
C GLY A 253 7.77 7.08 -6.47
N ARG A 254 8.08 6.83 -7.74
CA ARG A 254 7.25 7.30 -8.85
C ARG A 254 5.86 6.63 -8.85
N LYS A 255 4.83 7.43 -9.10
CA LYS A 255 3.45 6.92 -9.27
C LYS A 255 3.29 6.22 -10.62
N GLY A 256 2.38 5.24 -10.68
CA GLY A 256 2.06 4.47 -11.87
C GLY A 256 2.43 2.99 -11.75
N LYS A 257 1.86 2.16 -12.62
CA LYS A 257 2.15 0.72 -12.65
C LYS A 257 3.58 0.50 -13.19
N LYS A 258 4.34 -0.41 -12.57
CA LYS A 258 5.64 -0.86 -13.04
C LYS A 258 5.54 -1.31 -14.52
N GLY A 259 6.45 -0.86 -15.38
CA GLY A 259 6.43 -1.14 -16.84
C GLY A 259 5.42 -0.30 -17.65
N ARG A 260 4.77 0.71 -17.05
CA ARG A 260 3.90 1.69 -17.74
C ARG A 260 4.25 3.13 -17.41
N ARG A 261 5.38 3.35 -16.74
CA ARG A 261 5.90 4.69 -16.45
C ARG A 261 6.75 5.14 -17.63
N ARG A 262 6.80 6.44 -17.86
CA ARG A 262 7.75 7.06 -18.81
C ARG A 262 8.80 7.83 -18.01
N SER A 263 10.02 7.94 -18.51
CA SER A 263 10.97 8.91 -18.02
C SER A 263 10.35 10.31 -18.12
N HIS A 264 10.76 11.21 -17.24
CA HIS A 264 10.24 12.58 -17.23
C HIS A 264 11.40 13.56 -17.26
N ALA A 265 11.52 14.31 -18.34
CA ALA A 265 12.49 15.37 -18.47
C ALA A 265 11.97 16.64 -17.80
N VAL A 266 12.70 17.17 -16.83
CA VAL A 266 12.41 18.40 -16.10
C VAL A 266 13.42 19.47 -16.55
N PRO A 267 12.97 20.56 -17.20
CA PRO A 267 13.86 21.69 -17.50
C PRO A 267 14.28 22.36 -16.18
N LEU A 268 15.56 22.71 -16.08
CA LEU A 268 16.13 23.37 -14.90
C LEU A 268 16.28 24.86 -15.16
N SER A 269 15.81 25.66 -14.22
CA SER A 269 16.09 27.10 -14.18
C SER A 269 17.53 27.36 -13.79
N THR A 270 18.02 28.57 -14.06
CA THR A 270 19.37 29.01 -13.67
C THR A 270 19.60 28.91 -12.18
N GLN A 271 18.58 29.17 -11.36
CA GLN A 271 18.61 29.06 -9.90
C GLN A 271 18.85 27.60 -9.47
N VAL A 272 18.15 26.65 -10.10
CA VAL A 272 18.33 25.22 -9.81
C VAL A 272 19.73 24.74 -10.20
N VAL A 273 20.20 25.12 -11.37
CA VAL A 273 21.57 24.78 -11.83
C VAL A 273 22.62 25.30 -10.85
N ASN A 274 22.47 26.54 -10.38
CA ASN A 274 23.38 27.14 -9.40
C ASN A 274 23.36 26.40 -8.05
N ILE A 275 22.17 26.06 -7.54
CA ILE A 275 22.04 25.24 -6.31
C ILE A 275 22.77 23.92 -6.46
N LEU A 276 22.58 23.21 -7.58
CA LEU A 276 23.21 21.93 -7.82
C LEU A 276 24.73 22.03 -8.01
N ARG A 277 25.22 23.04 -8.74
CA ARG A 277 26.66 23.29 -8.88
C ARG A 277 27.32 23.58 -7.54
N ASN A 278 26.69 24.38 -6.67
CA ASN A 278 27.18 24.67 -5.33
C ASN A 278 27.12 23.45 -4.39
N LEU A 279 26.20 22.51 -4.63
CA LEU A 279 26.08 21.29 -3.85
C LEU A 279 27.05 20.19 -4.30
N TYR A 280 27.47 20.19 -5.56
CA TYR A 280 28.33 19.17 -6.17
C TYR A 280 29.62 18.89 -5.39
N PRO A 281 30.37 19.89 -4.89
CA PRO A 281 31.57 19.65 -4.10
C PRO A 281 31.30 18.86 -2.81
N LEU A 282 30.10 18.92 -2.27
CA LEU A 282 29.72 18.26 -1.02
C LEU A 282 29.23 16.80 -1.22
N THR A 283 28.53 16.55 -2.34
CA THR A 283 27.84 15.25 -2.53
C THR A 283 28.07 14.61 -3.89
N GLY A 284 28.80 15.26 -4.79
CA GLY A 284 29.01 14.82 -6.18
C GLY A 284 29.75 13.49 -6.35
N GLN A 285 30.54 13.09 -5.33
CA GLN A 285 31.21 11.78 -5.32
C GLN A 285 30.28 10.64 -4.87
N GLY A 286 29.08 10.96 -4.37
CA GLY A 286 28.12 9.99 -3.90
C GLY A 286 27.08 9.60 -4.97
N LYS A 287 26.29 8.61 -4.64
CA LYS A 287 25.20 8.11 -5.50
C LYS A 287 24.04 9.11 -5.60
N TYR A 288 23.63 9.70 -4.48
CA TYR A 288 22.47 10.58 -4.39
C TYR A 288 22.91 12.04 -4.31
N VAL A 289 22.15 12.91 -4.95
CA VAL A 289 22.30 14.37 -4.80
C VAL A 289 22.07 14.79 -3.35
N PHE A 290 21.10 14.16 -2.70
CA PHE A 290 20.73 14.40 -1.30
C PHE A 290 20.91 13.12 -0.48
N PRO A 291 22.14 12.80 -0.05
CA PRO A 291 22.40 11.63 0.78
C PRO A 291 21.88 11.81 2.20
N ASN A 292 21.65 10.67 2.88
CA ASN A 292 21.29 10.64 4.28
C ASN A 292 22.49 11.01 5.16
N ARG A 293 22.26 11.73 6.26
CA ARG A 293 23.31 12.15 7.19
C ARG A 293 24.16 10.99 7.73
N ASN A 294 23.54 9.83 7.94
CA ASN A 294 24.19 8.67 8.57
C ASN A 294 24.70 7.64 7.56
N SER A 295 24.42 7.81 6.26
CA SER A 295 24.84 6.87 5.22
C SER A 295 24.74 7.50 3.84
N ALA A 296 25.87 7.62 3.16
CA ALA A 296 25.93 8.11 1.77
C ALA A 296 25.20 7.21 0.77
N GLU A 297 25.03 5.92 1.10
CA GLU A 297 24.31 4.94 0.28
C GLU A 297 22.78 5.04 0.38
N ARG A 298 22.27 5.89 1.26
CA ARG A 298 20.83 6.12 1.44
C ARG A 298 20.47 7.55 1.08
N ALA A 299 19.29 7.72 0.50
CA ALA A 299 18.71 9.04 0.27
C ALA A 299 18.26 9.68 1.58
N ILE A 300 18.10 11.02 1.61
CA ILE A 300 17.51 11.76 2.75
C ILE A 300 16.17 11.16 3.18
N SER A 301 15.84 11.35 4.46
CA SER A 301 14.55 10.90 5.02
C SER A 301 13.37 11.56 4.30
N GLU A 302 12.24 10.85 4.22
CA GLU A 302 10.99 11.39 3.68
C GLU A 302 10.45 12.58 4.50
N ASN A 303 10.83 12.65 5.77
CA ASN A 303 10.42 13.71 6.67
C ASN A 303 11.36 14.94 6.66
N THR A 304 12.48 14.90 5.94
CA THR A 304 13.48 15.98 5.97
C THR A 304 12.87 17.32 5.57
N ILE A 305 12.17 17.38 4.45
CA ILE A 305 11.52 18.64 3.96
C ILE A 305 10.36 19.02 4.87
N LEU A 306 9.56 18.07 5.34
CA LEU A 306 8.47 18.34 6.27
C LEU A 306 8.99 18.89 7.60
N LYS A 307 10.17 18.43 8.06
CA LYS A 307 10.79 18.96 9.28
C LYS A 307 11.26 20.41 9.13
N ILE A 308 11.77 20.80 7.97
CA ILE A 308 12.08 22.20 7.66
C ILE A 308 10.80 23.03 7.75
N ILE A 309 9.74 22.62 7.03
CA ILE A 309 8.45 23.30 7.00
C ILE A 309 7.86 23.45 8.43
N GLU A 310 7.96 22.40 9.24
CA GLU A 310 7.52 22.41 10.64
C GLU A 310 8.34 23.41 11.48
N THR A 311 9.68 23.40 11.32
CA THR A 311 10.59 24.23 12.12
C THR A 311 10.41 25.71 11.84
N ILE A 312 10.09 26.11 10.60
CA ILE A 312 9.82 27.49 10.22
C ILE A 312 8.37 27.93 10.53
N GLY A 313 7.61 27.13 11.28
CA GLY A 313 6.26 27.51 11.76
C GLY A 313 5.09 27.16 10.84
N TYR A 314 5.31 26.37 9.77
CA TYR A 314 4.27 26.04 8.79
C TYR A 314 3.73 24.60 8.93
N LYS A 315 3.91 23.98 10.10
CA LYS A 315 3.29 22.69 10.40
C LYS A 315 1.78 22.75 10.19
N TYR A 316 1.21 21.74 9.53
CA TYR A 316 -0.21 21.67 9.17
C TYR A 316 -0.73 22.77 8.23
N ARG A 317 0.12 23.66 7.73
CA ARG A 317 -0.25 24.73 6.79
C ARG A 317 0.35 24.51 5.41
N MET A 318 1.50 23.87 5.34
CA MET A 318 2.22 23.56 4.11
C MET A 318 2.74 22.12 4.12
N THR A 319 2.85 21.52 2.94
CA THR A 319 3.44 20.20 2.73
C THR A 319 4.34 20.22 1.50
N GLY A 320 5.22 19.21 1.35
CA GLY A 320 6.00 19.06 0.12
C GLY A 320 5.15 18.94 -1.15
N HIS A 321 3.93 18.38 -1.03
CA HIS A 321 2.99 18.32 -2.15
C HIS A 321 2.29 19.67 -2.38
N GLY A 322 2.15 20.49 -1.34
CA GLY A 322 1.56 21.84 -1.42
C GLY A 322 2.31 22.76 -2.39
N PHE A 323 3.64 22.62 -2.52
CA PHE A 323 4.41 23.40 -3.51
C PHE A 323 3.94 23.19 -4.95
N ARG A 324 3.53 21.99 -5.29
CA ARG A 324 3.01 21.65 -6.62
C ARG A 324 1.65 22.31 -6.86
N SER A 325 0.79 22.27 -5.84
CA SER A 325 -0.53 22.92 -5.90
C SER A 325 -0.39 24.44 -6.01
N LEU A 326 0.52 25.03 -5.24
CA LEU A 326 0.83 26.46 -5.27
C LEU A 326 1.32 26.91 -6.64
N ALA A 327 2.34 26.23 -7.17
CA ALA A 327 2.91 26.56 -8.48
C ALA A 327 1.87 26.40 -9.60
N ARG A 328 1.07 25.31 -9.57
CA ARG A 328 0.00 25.09 -10.57
C ARG A 328 -1.03 26.23 -10.56
N SER A 329 -1.46 26.67 -9.37
CA SER A 329 -2.42 27.77 -9.24
C SER A 329 -1.80 29.08 -9.73
N ALA A 330 -0.60 29.45 -9.24
CA ALA A 330 0.07 30.67 -9.61
C ALA A 330 0.36 30.77 -11.12
N LEU A 331 0.91 29.70 -11.71
CA LEU A 331 1.21 29.65 -13.14
C LEU A 331 -0.06 29.62 -13.99
N GLY A 332 -1.14 29.01 -13.50
CA GLY A 332 -2.46 29.07 -14.13
C GLY A 332 -3.02 30.50 -14.15
N GLU A 333 -2.90 31.25 -13.04
CA GLU A 333 -3.29 32.66 -12.96
C GLU A 333 -2.42 33.56 -13.86
N MET A 334 -1.15 33.18 -14.11
CA MET A 334 -0.28 33.83 -15.09
C MET A 334 -0.66 33.55 -16.55
N GLY A 335 -1.69 32.73 -16.79
CA GLY A 335 -2.25 32.46 -18.12
C GLY A 335 -1.57 31.33 -18.88
N HIS A 336 -0.73 30.52 -18.24
CA HIS A 336 -0.13 29.35 -18.88
C HIS A 336 -1.16 28.26 -19.19
N ARG A 337 -0.96 27.58 -20.32
CA ARG A 337 -1.89 26.52 -20.79
C ARG A 337 -1.95 25.35 -19.81
N TRP A 338 -3.14 24.89 -19.56
CA TRP A 338 -3.40 23.80 -18.61
C TRP A 338 -2.63 22.51 -18.94
N GLU A 339 -2.58 22.13 -20.23
CA GLU A 339 -1.92 20.91 -20.68
C GLU A 339 -0.41 20.94 -20.40
N VAL A 340 0.23 22.10 -20.56
CA VAL A 340 1.66 22.30 -20.30
C VAL A 340 1.93 22.19 -18.78
N LEU A 341 1.06 22.76 -17.95
CA LEU A 341 1.17 22.67 -16.50
C LEU A 341 0.97 21.24 -16.00
N GLU A 342 0.03 20.48 -16.56
CA GLU A 342 -0.17 19.07 -16.20
C GLU A 342 1.04 18.22 -16.60
N GLU A 343 1.65 18.45 -17.79
CA GLU A 343 2.87 17.76 -18.19
C GLU A 343 4.06 18.14 -17.31
N MET A 344 4.19 19.42 -16.92
CA MET A 344 5.19 19.90 -15.95
C MET A 344 5.07 19.15 -14.62
N LEU A 345 3.86 18.85 -14.17
CA LEU A 345 3.58 18.09 -12.97
C LEU A 345 3.65 16.56 -13.19
N SER A 346 3.99 16.09 -14.38
CA SER A 346 3.98 14.66 -14.73
C SER A 346 2.65 13.99 -14.34
N HIS A 347 1.52 14.65 -14.66
CA HIS A 347 0.20 14.10 -14.57
C HIS A 347 -0.17 13.44 -15.90
N VAL A 348 -1.00 12.38 -15.84
CA VAL A 348 -1.54 11.77 -17.05
C VAL A 348 -2.70 12.65 -17.53
N ILE A 349 -2.55 13.24 -18.71
CA ILE A 349 -3.58 14.08 -19.32
C ILE A 349 -4.62 13.20 -20.01
N GLY A 350 -5.87 13.33 -19.62
CA GLY A 350 -7.03 12.72 -20.28
C GLY A 350 -7.23 11.22 -20.04
N ASP A 351 -8.27 10.66 -20.68
CA ASP A 351 -8.56 9.23 -20.69
C ASP A 351 -7.47 8.44 -21.45
N LYS A 352 -7.40 7.13 -21.20
CA LYS A 352 -6.41 6.22 -21.82
C LYS A 352 -6.28 6.38 -23.33
N THR A 353 -7.32 6.83 -24.01
CA THR A 353 -7.35 7.05 -25.45
C THR A 353 -6.68 8.38 -25.81
N ALA A 354 -6.92 9.45 -25.09
CA ALA A 354 -6.32 10.77 -25.33
C ALA A 354 -4.82 10.78 -25.03
N SER A 355 -4.37 10.08 -23.97
CA SER A 355 -2.95 9.99 -23.61
C SER A 355 -2.08 9.25 -24.64
N ALA A 356 -2.68 8.45 -25.51
CA ALA A 356 -1.97 7.77 -26.60
C ALA A 356 -1.64 8.71 -27.79
N TYR A 357 -2.38 9.82 -27.90
CA TYR A 357 -2.22 10.79 -29.00
C TYR A 357 -1.37 12.00 -28.65
N VAL A 358 -1.23 12.35 -27.35
CA VAL A 358 -0.37 13.47 -26.93
C VAL A 358 1.07 12.98 -26.78
N ARG A 359 1.85 13.10 -27.85
CA ARG A 359 3.29 12.77 -27.89
C ARG A 359 4.20 13.96 -27.62
N THR A 360 3.64 15.15 -27.50
CA THR A 360 4.40 16.39 -27.30
C THR A 360 4.65 16.58 -25.80
N ASP A 361 5.90 16.69 -25.40
CA ASP A 361 6.29 16.91 -23.99
C ASP A 361 6.38 18.40 -23.63
N TYR A 362 6.13 19.30 -24.61
CA TYR A 362 6.21 20.76 -24.48
C TYR A 362 7.50 21.24 -23.79
N PHE A 363 8.63 20.57 -24.04
CA PHE A 363 9.84 20.74 -23.26
C PHE A 363 10.34 22.19 -23.25
N GLU A 364 10.43 22.85 -24.42
CA GLU A 364 10.92 24.24 -24.53
C GLU A 364 9.94 25.26 -23.90
N GLU A 365 8.63 25.04 -24.04
CA GLU A 365 7.63 25.87 -23.37
C GLU A 365 7.75 25.71 -21.85
N ARG A 366 7.89 24.48 -21.33
CA ARG A 366 8.12 24.21 -19.91
C ARG A 366 9.43 24.83 -19.41
N ARG A 367 10.47 24.90 -20.23
CA ARG A 367 11.74 25.57 -19.88
C ARG A 367 11.50 27.05 -19.56
N GLY A 368 10.77 27.76 -20.40
CA GLY A 368 10.40 29.14 -20.16
C GLY A 368 9.56 29.31 -18.90
N ILE A 369 8.56 28.44 -18.69
CA ILE A 369 7.68 28.47 -17.51
C ILE A 369 8.47 28.18 -16.21
N MET A 370 9.39 27.22 -16.22
CA MET A 370 10.20 26.91 -15.03
C MET A 370 11.16 28.03 -14.67
N GLN A 371 11.73 28.74 -15.66
CA GLN A 371 12.53 29.96 -15.39
C GLN A 371 11.65 31.05 -14.83
N GLN A 372 10.50 31.33 -15.43
CA GLN A 372 9.55 32.34 -14.94
C GLN A 372 9.09 32.06 -13.52
N TRP A 373 8.81 30.78 -13.19
CA TRP A 373 8.47 30.37 -11.83
C TRP A 373 9.59 30.65 -10.84
N SER A 374 10.83 30.33 -11.20
CA SER A 374 11.99 30.55 -10.34
C SER A 374 12.23 32.03 -10.11
N ASP A 375 12.14 32.85 -11.16
CA ASP A 375 12.27 34.32 -11.08
C ASP A 375 11.13 34.95 -10.25
N TYR A 376 9.93 34.35 -10.32
CA TYR A 376 8.81 34.76 -9.49
C TYR A 376 9.08 34.47 -8.00
N LEU A 377 9.65 33.34 -7.65
CA LEU A 377 10.02 33.01 -6.27
C LEU A 377 11.11 33.96 -5.76
N ASP A 378 12.14 34.28 -6.54
CA ASP A 378 13.21 35.19 -6.16
C ASP A 378 12.65 36.62 -5.90
N ARG A 379 11.78 37.08 -6.77
CA ARG A 379 11.10 38.40 -6.58
C ARG A 379 10.22 38.43 -5.35
N ALA A 380 9.46 37.34 -5.12
CA ALA A 380 8.62 37.21 -3.93
C ALA A 380 9.45 37.20 -2.64
N GLU A 381 10.60 36.52 -2.65
CA GLU A 381 11.53 36.45 -1.51
C GLU A 381 12.15 37.82 -1.19
N SER A 382 12.58 38.56 -2.22
CA SER A 382 13.20 39.92 -2.08
C SER A 382 12.22 41.00 -1.66
N GLY A 383 10.92 40.74 -1.59
CA GLY A 383 9.90 41.71 -1.20
C GLY A 383 9.48 42.66 -2.33
N ALA A 384 9.86 42.41 -3.57
CA ALA A 384 9.30 43.08 -4.71
C ALA A 384 7.78 42.86 -4.79
N GLN A 385 7.01 43.91 -5.08
CA GLN A 385 5.56 43.78 -5.24
C GLN A 385 5.25 42.75 -6.33
N VAL A 386 4.76 41.58 -5.92
CA VAL A 386 4.24 40.58 -6.81
C VAL A 386 2.80 40.94 -7.11
N ILE A 387 2.60 41.73 -8.16
CA ILE A 387 1.26 42.11 -8.62
C ILE A 387 0.67 40.84 -9.25
N PRO A 388 -0.50 40.33 -8.82
CA PRO A 388 -1.24 39.32 -9.56
C PRO A 388 -1.52 39.91 -10.96
N LEU A 389 -1.16 39.17 -12.00
CA LEU A 389 -1.29 39.62 -13.40
C LEU A 389 -2.74 39.76 -13.88
N ARG A 390 -3.73 39.44 -13.03
CA ARG A 390 -5.17 39.75 -13.24
C ARG A 390 -5.82 40.00 -11.88
N ALA A 391 -6.36 41.18 -11.72
CA ALA A 391 -7.44 41.48 -10.78
C ALA A 391 -8.75 40.92 -11.33
#